data_9a913de5787b9c4237a346058b92cf31
#
_entry.id   9a913de5787b9c4237a346058b92cf31
#
_cell.length_a   1.000
_cell.length_b   1.000
_cell.length_c   1.000
_cell.angle_alpha   90.00
_cell.angle_beta   90.00
_cell.angle_gamma   90.00
#
_symmetry.space_group_name_H-M   'P 1'
#
loop_
_entity.id
_entity.type
_entity.pdbx_description
1 polymer ?
#
loop_
_entity_poly.entity_id
_entity_poly.type
_entity_poly.pdbx_seq_one_letter_code
_entity_poly.pdbx_strand_id
1 'polypeptide(L)'
;MQGDRLSYYVPLLKYHDNWRKPDLIRNSLSLQQQARDAGYSYTKPFLSISMFLTETDEIPVRQQSLDDFNEQSLRTFCETAKARGIKNVLFARFPHRTVIENYDAVFAELEAVVHEYGYDFANFDTQMDAIGLDPLNDFANAEHLNIFGAEKFTPYLADYLAQHYDLNTAHSQAVTDEWTRCAAFTQQMLPVCEDNTRRYTCEKLDEFSPVFADCR
;
A
#
# COMPACT_ATOMS: atom_id res chain seq x y z
N MET A 1 -3.00 17.64 -21.29
CA MET A 1 -1.84 18.35 -20.67
C MET A 1 -0.57 17.67 -21.13
N GLN A 2 0.22 18.33 -21.97
CA GLN A 2 1.56 17.82 -22.31
C GLN A 2 2.44 18.01 -21.06
N GLY A 3 2.57 16.94 -20.26
CA GLY A 3 3.48 16.94 -19.16
C GLY A 3 4.92 17.09 -19.69
N ASP A 4 5.71 17.92 -19.03
CA ASP A 4 7.10 18.14 -19.35
C ASP A 4 7.89 16.84 -19.24
N ARG A 5 8.04 16.14 -20.38
CA ARG A 5 8.76 14.86 -20.47
C ARG A 5 10.22 14.96 -20.01
N LEU A 6 10.82 16.15 -20.09
CA LEU A 6 12.19 16.40 -19.63
C LEU A 6 12.34 16.20 -18.11
N SER A 7 11.30 16.49 -17.33
CA SER A 7 11.33 16.33 -15.88
C SER A 7 11.48 14.87 -15.42
N TYR A 8 11.12 13.90 -16.25
CA TYR A 8 11.32 12.48 -15.97
C TYR A 8 12.76 12.01 -16.17
N TYR A 9 13.45 12.60 -17.18
CA TYR A 9 14.85 12.24 -17.49
C TYR A 9 15.86 13.04 -16.65
N VAL A 10 15.44 14.17 -16.12
CA VAL A 10 16.26 15.00 -15.25
C VAL A 10 15.49 15.24 -13.95
N PRO A 11 15.62 14.36 -12.94
CA PRO A 11 14.91 14.47 -11.66
C PRO A 11 15.06 15.84 -11.01
N LEU A 12 16.18 16.52 -11.26
CA LEU A 12 16.48 17.87 -10.81
C LEU A 12 15.42 18.87 -11.27
N LEU A 13 14.92 18.75 -12.50
CA LEU A 13 13.89 19.64 -13.05
C LEU A 13 12.51 19.41 -12.42
N LYS A 14 12.22 18.18 -12.05
CA LYS A 14 10.95 17.82 -11.37
C LYS A 14 10.83 18.51 -10.01
N TYR A 15 11.94 18.73 -9.34
CA TYR A 15 11.99 19.26 -7.98
C TYR A 15 12.57 20.67 -7.89
N HIS A 16 12.89 21.32 -9.03
CA HIS A 16 13.56 22.63 -9.02
C HIS A 16 12.75 23.72 -8.32
N ASP A 17 11.42 23.67 -8.36
CA ASP A 17 10.57 24.63 -7.65
C ASP A 17 10.61 24.44 -6.13
N ASN A 18 10.99 23.25 -5.66
CA ASN A 18 11.13 22.95 -4.25
C ASN A 18 12.45 23.53 -3.67
N TRP A 19 13.45 23.81 -4.51
CA TRP A 19 14.69 24.43 -4.06
C TRP A 19 14.50 25.86 -3.59
N ARG A 20 13.44 26.52 -4.05
CA ARG A 20 13.02 27.84 -3.58
C ARG A 20 12.24 27.79 -2.26
N LYS A 21 12.01 26.60 -1.74
CA LYS A 21 11.25 26.36 -0.51
C LYS A 21 12.13 25.60 0.50
N PRO A 22 13.13 26.28 1.12
CA PRO A 22 14.08 25.63 2.04
C PRO A 22 13.38 24.91 3.19
N ASP A 23 12.18 25.35 3.57
CA ASP A 23 11.39 24.71 4.63
C ASP A 23 10.88 23.34 4.22
N LEU A 24 10.56 23.11 2.94
CA LEU A 24 10.16 21.78 2.46
C LEU A 24 11.33 20.78 2.51
N ILE A 25 12.54 21.22 2.18
CA ILE A 25 13.74 20.38 2.27
C ILE A 25 14.04 20.08 3.74
N ARG A 26 14.01 21.10 4.59
CA ARG A 26 14.22 20.94 6.04
C ARG A 26 13.16 20.02 6.65
N ASN A 27 11.89 20.23 6.32
CA ASN A 27 10.79 19.39 6.80
C ASN A 27 10.90 17.95 6.28
N SER A 28 11.28 17.74 5.02
CA SER A 28 11.52 16.41 4.48
C SER A 28 12.65 15.66 5.18
N LEU A 29 13.78 16.34 5.43
CA LEU A 29 14.88 15.76 6.20
C LEU A 29 14.52 15.51 7.65
N SER A 30 13.80 16.44 8.27
CA SER A 30 13.28 16.31 9.63
C SER A 30 12.28 15.13 9.74
N LEU A 31 11.36 14.98 8.79
CA LEU A 31 10.44 13.85 8.76
C LEU A 31 11.16 12.51 8.56
N GLN A 32 12.21 12.47 7.71
CA GLN A 32 13.01 11.26 7.55
C GLN A 32 13.77 10.93 8.84
N GLN A 33 14.31 11.94 9.52
CA GLN A 33 14.99 11.74 10.79
C GLN A 33 14.02 11.31 11.88
N GLN A 34 12.87 11.98 12.00
CA GLN A 34 11.80 11.60 12.93
C GLN A 34 11.29 10.17 12.67
N ALA A 35 11.11 9.79 11.39
CA ALA A 35 10.71 8.45 11.03
C ALA A 35 11.74 7.40 11.46
N ARG A 36 13.05 7.70 11.32
CA ARG A 36 14.12 6.81 11.82
C ARG A 36 14.13 6.74 13.33
N ASP A 37 14.03 7.88 13.99
CA ASP A 37 14.10 7.99 15.45
C ASP A 37 12.87 7.38 16.11
N ALA A 38 11.70 7.43 15.44
CA ALA A 38 10.47 6.80 15.89
C ALA A 38 10.38 5.28 15.60
N GLY A 39 11.46 4.67 15.09
CA GLY A 39 11.44 3.24 14.74
C GLY A 39 10.56 2.91 13.52
N TYR A 40 10.28 3.89 12.67
CA TYR A 40 9.51 3.69 11.43
C TYR A 40 10.08 2.56 10.55
N SER A 41 11.39 2.32 10.66
CA SER A 41 12.04 1.18 10.02
C SER A 41 11.51 -0.18 10.50
N TYR A 42 10.97 -0.27 11.70
CA TYR A 42 10.41 -1.51 12.24
C TYR A 42 9.05 -1.88 11.64
N THR A 43 8.31 -0.94 11.10
CA THR A 43 7.04 -1.22 10.42
C THR A 43 7.22 -1.70 8.99
N LYS A 44 8.45 -1.64 8.45
CA LYS A 44 8.74 -2.08 7.07
C LYS A 44 7.75 -1.52 6.04
N PRO A 45 7.64 -0.27 5.88
CA PRO A 45 6.70 0.69 5.34
C PRO A 45 5.19 0.50 5.65
N PHE A 46 4.84 -0.38 6.57
CA PHE A 46 3.44 -0.43 7.00
C PHE A 46 3.04 0.88 7.69
N LEU A 47 1.98 1.49 7.20
CA LEU A 47 1.35 2.66 7.78
C LEU A 47 -0.07 2.30 8.24
N SER A 48 -0.29 2.35 9.55
CA SER A 48 -1.63 2.16 10.09
C SER A 48 -2.48 3.40 9.82
N ILE A 49 -3.64 3.20 9.21
CA ILE A 49 -4.65 4.24 9.02
C ILE A 49 -5.71 4.05 10.09
N SER A 50 -5.77 5.01 11.02
CA SER A 50 -6.61 4.95 12.20
C SER A 50 -7.91 5.73 11.97
N MET A 51 -8.77 5.24 11.09
CA MET A 51 -10.07 5.83 10.75
C MET A 51 -11.09 4.75 10.48
N PHE A 52 -12.38 5.10 10.62
CA PHE A 52 -13.48 4.33 10.08
C PHE A 52 -14.10 5.04 8.88
N LEU A 53 -14.54 4.27 7.90
CA LEU A 53 -15.47 4.76 6.90
C LEU A 53 -16.83 4.95 7.58
N THR A 54 -17.43 6.11 7.40
CA THR A 54 -18.77 6.40 7.92
C THR A 54 -19.84 6.11 6.86
N GLU A 55 -21.07 5.86 7.28
CA GLU A 55 -22.20 5.66 6.35
C GLU A 55 -22.48 6.88 5.46
N THR A 56 -22.03 8.06 5.91
CA THR A 56 -22.19 9.32 5.19
C THR A 56 -21.08 9.57 4.18
N ASP A 57 -20.02 8.75 4.19
CA ASP A 57 -18.94 8.90 3.23
C ASP A 57 -19.44 8.53 1.82
N GLU A 58 -19.24 9.43 0.88
CA GLU A 58 -19.56 9.19 -0.51
C GLU A 58 -18.61 8.13 -1.08
N ILE A 59 -19.18 7.04 -1.59
CA ILE A 59 -18.41 6.02 -2.29
C ILE A 59 -18.19 6.46 -3.73
N PRO A 60 -16.92 6.67 -4.13
CA PRO A 60 -16.63 7.10 -5.50
C PRO A 60 -17.11 6.07 -6.53
N VAL A 61 -17.75 6.55 -7.57
CA VAL A 61 -18.07 5.77 -8.77
C VAL A 61 -17.16 6.25 -9.89
N ARG A 62 -16.41 5.34 -10.47
CA ARG A 62 -15.39 5.66 -11.49
C ARG A 62 -15.53 4.74 -12.70
N GLN A 63 -15.25 5.26 -13.86
CA GLN A 63 -14.96 4.48 -15.05
C GLN A 63 -13.45 4.45 -15.23
N GLN A 64 -12.89 3.28 -15.46
CA GLN A 64 -11.45 3.12 -15.65
C GLN A 64 -11.15 2.50 -17.01
N SER A 65 -9.97 2.75 -17.51
CA SER A 65 -9.44 2.11 -18.70
C SER A 65 -7.93 1.86 -18.53
N LEU A 66 -7.47 0.79 -19.11
CA LEU A 66 -6.04 0.58 -19.32
C LEU A 66 -5.65 1.38 -20.56
N ASP A 67 -5.36 2.68 -20.39
CA ASP A 67 -4.94 3.53 -21.50
C ASP A 67 -3.56 3.12 -22.05
N ASP A 68 -3.24 3.54 -23.26
CA ASP A 68 -2.00 3.18 -23.96
C ASP A 68 -0.75 3.47 -23.12
N PHE A 69 -0.77 4.52 -22.31
CA PHE A 69 0.38 4.87 -21.47
C PHE A 69 0.54 3.90 -20.30
N ASN A 70 -0.56 3.56 -19.63
CA ASN A 70 -0.56 2.64 -18.50
C ASN A 70 -0.27 1.22 -18.96
N GLU A 71 -0.86 0.78 -20.06
CA GLU A 71 -0.55 -0.52 -20.68
C GLU A 71 0.93 -0.63 -21.07
N GLN A 72 1.47 0.37 -21.77
CA GLN A 72 2.88 0.37 -22.13
C GLN A 72 3.80 0.38 -20.90
N SER A 73 3.41 1.07 -19.84
CA SER A 73 4.17 1.09 -18.59
C SER A 73 4.19 -0.28 -17.92
N LEU A 74 3.04 -0.96 -17.87
CA LEU A 74 2.89 -2.32 -17.36
C LEU A 74 3.73 -3.30 -18.17
N ARG A 75 3.64 -3.27 -19.51
CA ARG A 75 4.45 -4.10 -20.40
C ARG A 75 5.95 -3.87 -20.20
N THR A 76 6.38 -2.60 -20.12
CA THR A 76 7.78 -2.23 -19.88
C THR A 76 8.28 -2.77 -18.55
N PHE A 77 7.45 -2.73 -17.50
CA PHE A 77 7.79 -3.35 -16.21
C PHE A 77 7.99 -4.86 -16.35
N CYS A 78 7.02 -5.55 -16.97
CA CYS A 78 7.06 -7.00 -17.15
C CYS A 78 8.28 -7.44 -17.99
N GLU A 79 8.57 -6.75 -19.08
CA GLU A 79 9.74 -7.00 -19.93
C GLU A 79 11.04 -6.81 -19.15
N THR A 80 11.14 -5.73 -18.37
CA THR A 80 12.32 -5.45 -17.55
C THR A 80 12.52 -6.51 -16.47
N ALA A 81 11.46 -6.91 -15.79
CA ALA A 81 11.50 -7.96 -14.77
C ALA A 81 11.96 -9.30 -15.40
N LYS A 82 11.39 -9.66 -16.54
CA LYS A 82 11.76 -10.87 -17.30
C LYS A 82 13.21 -10.84 -17.77
N ALA A 83 13.67 -9.72 -18.32
CA ALA A 83 15.06 -9.53 -18.76
C ALA A 83 16.06 -9.63 -17.60
N ARG A 84 15.65 -9.28 -16.37
CA ARG A 84 16.45 -9.42 -15.15
C ARG A 84 16.34 -10.79 -14.50
N GLY A 85 15.59 -11.72 -15.09
CA GLY A 85 15.40 -13.07 -14.56
C GLY A 85 14.52 -13.15 -13.32
N ILE A 86 13.69 -12.13 -13.05
CA ILE A 86 12.69 -12.15 -11.96
C ILE A 86 11.56 -13.07 -12.40
N LYS A 87 11.40 -14.17 -11.70
CA LYS A 87 10.45 -15.23 -12.09
C LYS A 87 9.08 -15.05 -11.45
N ASN A 88 9.05 -14.61 -10.19
CA ASN A 88 7.82 -14.50 -9.41
C ASN A 88 7.48 -13.03 -9.27
N VAL A 89 6.41 -12.60 -9.94
CA VAL A 89 5.80 -11.28 -9.80
C VAL A 89 4.31 -11.51 -9.65
N LEU A 90 3.76 -11.04 -8.55
CA LEU A 90 2.33 -11.00 -8.30
C LEU A 90 1.86 -9.56 -8.44
N PHE A 91 0.98 -9.31 -9.39
CA PHE A 91 0.18 -8.09 -9.43
C PHE A 91 -1.07 -8.33 -8.59
N ALA A 92 -1.36 -7.42 -7.68
CA ALA A 92 -2.47 -7.60 -6.77
C ALA A 92 -3.39 -6.37 -6.73
N ARG A 93 -4.68 -6.59 -6.87
CA ARG A 93 -5.71 -5.62 -6.54
C ARG A 93 -6.11 -5.85 -5.08
N PHE A 94 -5.85 -4.89 -4.22
CA PHE A 94 -6.26 -4.94 -2.81
C PHE A 94 -7.72 -4.55 -2.65
N PRO A 95 -8.38 -4.94 -1.53
CA PRO A 95 -9.78 -4.62 -1.28
C PRO A 95 -10.05 -3.12 -1.28
N HIS A 96 -11.10 -2.71 -2.01
CA HIS A 96 -11.56 -1.32 -2.13
C HIS A 96 -13.07 -1.27 -2.04
N ARG A 97 -13.62 -0.10 -1.70
CA ARG A 97 -15.05 0.18 -1.80
C ARG A 97 -15.42 1.09 -2.97
N THR A 98 -14.42 1.60 -3.69
CA THR A 98 -14.68 2.36 -4.92
C THR A 98 -15.41 1.49 -5.94
N VAL A 99 -16.55 1.97 -6.43
CA VAL A 99 -17.30 1.31 -7.50
C VAL A 99 -16.66 1.64 -8.84
N ILE A 100 -16.33 0.60 -9.60
CA ILE A 100 -15.83 0.73 -10.97
C ILE A 100 -16.92 0.19 -11.90
N GLU A 101 -17.52 1.05 -12.74
CA GLU A 101 -18.67 0.68 -13.59
C GLU A 101 -18.33 -0.42 -14.61
N ASN A 102 -17.09 -0.43 -15.12
CA ASN A 102 -16.61 -1.40 -16.09
C ASN A 102 -15.58 -2.38 -15.47
N TYR A 103 -15.81 -2.77 -14.22
CA TYR A 103 -14.89 -3.55 -13.40
C TYR A 103 -14.32 -4.77 -14.11
N ASP A 104 -15.18 -5.67 -14.55
CA ASP A 104 -14.76 -6.95 -15.14
C ASP A 104 -13.93 -6.75 -16.42
N ALA A 105 -14.30 -5.76 -17.23
CA ALA A 105 -13.61 -5.48 -18.49
C ALA A 105 -12.16 -4.98 -18.24
N VAL A 106 -11.99 -3.99 -17.36
CA VAL A 106 -10.67 -3.39 -17.13
C VAL A 106 -9.71 -4.37 -16.42
N PHE A 107 -10.21 -5.16 -15.47
CA PHE A 107 -9.35 -6.13 -14.78
C PHE A 107 -9.05 -7.35 -15.64
N ALA A 108 -9.97 -7.81 -16.51
CA ALA A 108 -9.67 -8.84 -17.49
C ALA A 108 -8.60 -8.41 -18.50
N GLU A 109 -8.63 -7.15 -18.94
CA GLU A 109 -7.62 -6.58 -19.83
C GLU A 109 -6.25 -6.51 -19.14
N LEU A 110 -6.18 -6.03 -17.90
CA LEU A 110 -4.96 -5.96 -17.12
C LEU A 110 -4.39 -7.36 -16.86
N GLU A 111 -5.22 -8.31 -16.45
CA GLU A 111 -4.85 -9.70 -16.21
C GLU A 111 -4.29 -10.35 -17.48
N ALA A 112 -4.92 -10.13 -18.63
CA ALA A 112 -4.44 -10.65 -19.92
C ALA A 112 -3.02 -10.16 -20.22
N VAL A 113 -2.74 -8.86 -20.05
CA VAL A 113 -1.39 -8.31 -20.24
C VAL A 113 -0.38 -8.95 -19.29
N VAL A 114 -0.72 -9.11 -18.01
CA VAL A 114 0.18 -9.72 -17.02
C VAL A 114 0.51 -11.17 -17.38
N HIS A 115 -0.50 -11.94 -17.76
CA HIS A 115 -0.37 -13.36 -18.13
C HIS A 115 0.43 -13.57 -19.41
N GLU A 116 0.45 -12.65 -20.37
CA GLU A 116 1.32 -12.71 -21.56
C GLU A 116 2.82 -12.86 -21.19
N TYR A 117 3.21 -12.31 -20.04
CA TYR A 117 4.59 -12.39 -19.53
C TYR A 117 4.82 -13.57 -18.58
N GLY A 118 3.77 -14.34 -18.27
CA GLY A 118 3.82 -15.47 -17.35
C GLY A 118 3.90 -15.05 -15.89
N TYR A 119 3.36 -13.87 -15.55
CA TYR A 119 3.23 -13.38 -14.20
C TYR A 119 1.80 -13.56 -13.69
N ASP A 120 1.59 -13.47 -12.39
CA ASP A 120 0.32 -13.72 -11.73
C ASP A 120 -0.43 -12.43 -11.44
N PHE A 121 -1.76 -12.50 -11.49
CA PHE A 121 -2.65 -11.45 -11.02
C PHE A 121 -3.63 -12.02 -9.99
N ALA A 122 -3.74 -11.36 -8.84
CA ALA A 122 -4.71 -11.70 -7.80
C ALA A 122 -5.63 -10.51 -7.50
N ASN A 123 -6.92 -10.75 -7.62
CA ASN A 123 -7.94 -9.76 -7.33
C ASN A 123 -8.59 -10.04 -5.97
N PHE A 124 -8.04 -9.44 -4.91
CA PHE A 124 -8.57 -9.57 -3.55
C PHE A 124 -9.80 -8.69 -3.31
N ASP A 125 -10.07 -7.73 -4.18
CA ASP A 125 -11.26 -6.87 -4.12
C ASP A 125 -12.56 -7.69 -4.24
N THR A 126 -12.53 -8.75 -5.04
CA THR A 126 -13.65 -9.68 -5.21
C THR A 126 -13.75 -10.75 -4.11
N GLN A 127 -12.83 -10.73 -3.15
CA GLN A 127 -12.71 -11.76 -2.10
C GLN A 127 -13.04 -11.23 -0.69
N MET A 128 -13.65 -10.05 -0.60
CA MET A 128 -13.92 -9.39 0.69
C MET A 128 -14.69 -10.27 1.66
N ASP A 129 -15.69 -11.02 1.18
CA ASP A 129 -16.44 -11.94 2.03
C ASP A 129 -15.57 -13.10 2.55
N ALA A 130 -14.70 -13.67 1.72
CA ALA A 130 -13.80 -14.74 2.11
C ALA A 130 -12.74 -14.27 3.11
N ILE A 131 -12.31 -13.03 3.01
CA ILE A 131 -11.40 -12.38 3.96
C ILE A 131 -12.14 -12.03 5.26
N GLY A 132 -13.46 -11.90 5.23
CA GLY A 132 -14.30 -11.51 6.35
C GLY A 132 -14.25 -9.99 6.60
N LEU A 133 -14.09 -9.18 5.53
CA LEU A 133 -14.08 -7.72 5.64
C LEU A 133 -15.49 -7.17 5.82
N ASP A 134 -15.62 -6.29 6.80
CA ASP A 134 -16.83 -5.49 7.04
C ASP A 134 -16.67 -4.13 6.33
N PRO A 135 -17.54 -3.80 5.36
CA PRO A 135 -17.44 -2.56 4.62
C PRO A 135 -17.46 -1.29 5.46
N LEU A 136 -18.09 -1.29 6.64
CA LEU A 136 -18.22 -0.11 7.50
C LEU A 136 -17.14 -0.03 8.58
N ASN A 137 -16.64 -1.19 9.02
CA ASN A 137 -15.73 -1.24 10.16
C ASN A 137 -14.27 -1.46 9.81
N ASP A 138 -13.96 -1.97 8.61
CA ASP A 138 -12.62 -2.39 8.22
C ASP A 138 -11.93 -1.43 7.24
N PHE A 139 -12.59 -0.32 6.88
CA PHE A 139 -12.06 0.66 5.94
C PHE A 139 -11.88 2.02 6.60
N ALA A 140 -10.80 2.70 6.24
CA ALA A 140 -10.53 4.07 6.61
C ALA A 140 -11.22 5.06 5.65
N ASN A 141 -11.31 4.68 4.40
CA ASN A 141 -12.03 5.38 3.34
C ASN A 141 -12.34 4.39 2.20
N ALA A 142 -12.86 4.86 1.09
CA ALA A 142 -13.23 3.98 -0.02
C ALA A 142 -12.05 3.21 -0.65
N GLU A 143 -10.81 3.61 -0.40
CA GLU A 143 -9.63 3.07 -1.05
C GLU A 143 -8.62 2.38 -0.10
N HIS A 144 -8.83 2.49 1.22
CA HIS A 144 -7.86 2.00 2.19
C HIS A 144 -8.51 1.24 3.33
N LEU A 145 -7.95 0.10 3.66
CA LEU A 145 -8.26 -0.61 4.89
C LEU A 145 -7.77 0.20 6.11
N ASN A 146 -8.53 0.19 7.17
CA ASN A 146 -8.05 0.63 8.48
C ASN A 146 -7.28 -0.50 9.18
N ILE A 147 -6.93 -0.31 10.46
CA ILE A 147 -6.17 -1.32 11.21
C ILE A 147 -6.90 -2.66 11.30
N PHE A 148 -8.22 -2.67 11.52
CA PHE A 148 -9.00 -3.90 11.65
C PHE A 148 -9.08 -4.65 10.32
N GLY A 149 -9.27 -3.95 9.21
CA GLY A 149 -9.24 -4.55 7.89
C GLY A 149 -7.85 -5.09 7.54
N ALA A 150 -6.79 -4.37 7.91
CA ALA A 150 -5.41 -4.82 7.71
C ALA A 150 -5.08 -6.09 8.52
N GLU A 151 -5.59 -6.21 9.75
CA GLU A 151 -5.41 -7.41 10.58
C GLU A 151 -6.10 -8.65 10.01
N LYS A 152 -7.20 -8.48 9.28
CA LYS A 152 -7.89 -9.57 8.57
C LYS A 152 -7.21 -9.91 7.25
N PHE A 153 -6.85 -8.88 6.47
CA PHE A 153 -6.29 -9.07 5.14
C PHE A 153 -4.85 -9.60 5.17
N THR A 154 -4.03 -9.15 6.11
CA THR A 154 -2.60 -9.53 6.17
C THR A 154 -2.39 -11.05 6.29
N PRO A 155 -3.03 -11.77 7.24
CA PRO A 155 -2.90 -13.23 7.29
C PRO A 155 -3.47 -13.91 6.05
N TYR A 156 -4.59 -13.43 5.50
CA TYR A 156 -5.16 -13.98 4.26
C TYR A 156 -4.17 -13.88 3.09
N LEU A 157 -3.53 -12.70 2.92
CA LEU A 157 -2.49 -12.52 1.91
C LEU A 157 -1.27 -13.41 2.17
N ALA A 158 -0.84 -13.55 3.43
CA ALA A 158 0.27 -14.42 3.79
C ALA A 158 -0.01 -15.89 3.45
N ASP A 159 -1.21 -16.38 3.76
CA ASP A 159 -1.65 -17.73 3.41
C ASP A 159 -1.73 -17.91 1.89
N TYR A 160 -2.26 -16.94 1.16
CA TYR A 160 -2.28 -16.95 -0.29
C TYR A 160 -0.87 -17.08 -0.87
N LEU A 161 0.07 -16.26 -0.40
CA LEU A 161 1.45 -16.30 -0.88
C LEU A 161 2.13 -17.64 -0.55
N ALA A 162 1.91 -18.19 0.64
CA ALA A 162 2.48 -19.47 1.04
C ALA A 162 1.92 -20.67 0.24
N GLN A 163 0.67 -20.56 -0.24
CA GLN A 163 0.04 -21.61 -1.04
C GLN A 163 0.45 -21.57 -2.52
N HIS A 164 0.76 -20.39 -3.06
CA HIS A 164 0.99 -20.19 -4.49
C HIS A 164 2.48 -20.06 -4.85
N TYR A 165 3.34 -19.77 -3.88
CA TYR A 165 4.76 -19.54 -4.13
C TYR A 165 5.65 -20.37 -3.20
N ASP A 166 6.74 -20.88 -3.76
CA ASP A 166 7.82 -21.48 -2.96
C ASP A 166 8.64 -20.36 -2.30
N LEU A 167 8.23 -19.98 -1.11
CA LEU A 167 8.88 -18.93 -0.33
C LEU A 167 10.10 -19.48 0.39
N ASN A 168 11.28 -18.93 0.09
CA ASN A 168 12.48 -19.28 0.84
C ASN A 168 12.38 -18.73 2.28
N THR A 169 12.25 -19.65 3.24
CA THR A 169 12.18 -19.34 4.67
C THR A 169 13.54 -19.41 5.37
N ALA A 170 14.60 -19.82 4.66
CA ALA A 170 15.94 -19.88 5.22
C ALA A 170 16.62 -18.51 5.18
N HIS A 171 16.76 -17.90 6.35
CA HIS A 171 17.39 -16.59 6.52
C HIS A 171 18.57 -16.66 7.47
N SER A 172 19.50 -15.70 7.37
CA SER A 172 20.56 -15.53 8.35
C SER A 172 19.97 -15.13 9.71
N GLN A 173 20.70 -15.45 10.79
CA GLN A 173 20.26 -15.07 12.15
C GLN A 173 20.02 -13.57 12.27
N ALA A 174 20.86 -12.73 11.65
CA ALA A 174 20.70 -11.28 11.68
C ALA A 174 19.36 -10.81 11.04
N VAL A 175 18.94 -11.45 9.95
CA VAL A 175 17.63 -11.16 9.32
C VAL A 175 16.50 -11.62 10.22
N THR A 176 16.61 -12.81 10.81
CA THR A 176 15.60 -13.34 11.75
C THR A 176 15.45 -12.44 12.98
N ASP A 177 16.55 -11.99 13.55
CA ASP A 177 16.54 -11.08 14.71
C ASP A 177 15.89 -9.74 14.37
N GLU A 178 16.17 -9.21 13.19
CA GLU A 178 15.55 -7.97 12.70
C GLU A 178 14.03 -8.12 12.54
N TRP A 179 13.57 -9.18 11.90
CA TRP A 179 12.13 -9.43 11.75
C TRP A 179 11.44 -9.70 13.10
N THR A 180 12.11 -10.36 14.02
CA THR A 180 11.59 -10.58 15.39
C THR A 180 11.37 -9.25 16.10
N ARG A 181 12.34 -8.32 15.99
CA ARG A 181 12.19 -6.96 16.55
C ARG A 181 11.06 -6.20 15.90
N CYS A 182 10.93 -6.28 14.56
CA CYS A 182 9.82 -5.65 13.84
C CYS A 182 8.46 -6.20 14.27
N ALA A 183 8.36 -7.52 14.41
CA ALA A 183 7.14 -8.17 14.88
C ALA A 183 6.76 -7.75 16.30
N ALA A 184 7.73 -7.73 17.22
CA ALA A 184 7.53 -7.28 18.60
C ALA A 184 7.05 -5.81 18.66
N PHE A 185 7.65 -4.94 17.87
CA PHE A 185 7.24 -3.54 17.76
C PHE A 185 5.82 -3.43 17.22
N THR A 186 5.49 -4.16 16.14
CA THR A 186 4.14 -4.16 15.56
C THR A 186 3.10 -4.64 16.58
N GLN A 187 3.38 -5.71 17.32
CA GLN A 187 2.49 -6.21 18.38
C GLN A 187 2.22 -5.18 19.49
N GLN A 188 3.20 -4.34 19.82
CA GLN A 188 3.02 -3.25 20.78
C GLN A 188 2.21 -2.09 20.19
N MET A 189 2.37 -1.83 18.90
CA MET A 189 1.72 -0.74 18.20
C MET A 189 0.23 -1.04 17.91
N LEU A 190 -0.13 -2.27 17.58
CA LEU A 190 -1.48 -2.64 17.16
C LEU A 190 -2.58 -2.19 18.14
N PRO A 191 -2.51 -2.46 19.46
CA PRO A 191 -3.54 -2.03 20.40
C PRO A 191 -3.72 -0.51 20.45
N VAL A 192 -2.64 0.24 20.24
CA VAL A 192 -2.67 1.70 20.22
C VAL A 192 -3.39 2.18 18.96
N CYS A 193 -3.09 1.58 17.81
CA CYS A 193 -3.75 1.89 16.53
C CYS A 193 -5.23 1.54 16.57
N GLU A 194 -5.60 0.40 17.15
CA GLU A 194 -6.99 -0.01 17.32
C GLU A 194 -7.75 0.97 18.20
N ASP A 195 -7.20 1.33 19.37
CA ASP A 195 -7.82 2.27 20.30
C ASP A 195 -8.02 3.63 19.64
N ASN A 196 -7.02 4.12 18.91
CA ASN A 196 -7.13 5.37 18.16
C ASN A 196 -8.19 5.28 17.07
N THR A 197 -8.25 4.19 16.32
CA THR A 197 -9.28 3.99 15.30
C THR A 197 -10.69 4.02 15.90
N ARG A 198 -10.89 3.47 17.10
CA ARG A 198 -12.18 3.52 17.80
C ARG A 198 -12.53 4.92 18.33
N ARG A 199 -11.53 5.73 18.66
CA ARG A 199 -11.75 7.06 19.29
C ARG A 199 -11.89 8.19 18.27
N TYR A 200 -11.23 8.06 17.12
CA TYR A 200 -11.07 9.17 16.19
C TYR A 200 -11.72 8.88 14.83
N THR A 201 -12.39 9.89 14.33
CA THR A 201 -12.91 9.93 12.96
C THR A 201 -11.94 10.65 12.03
N CYS A 202 -12.21 10.67 10.74
CA CYS A 202 -11.41 11.37 9.73
C CYS A 202 -11.10 12.84 10.07
N GLU A 203 -11.98 13.48 10.83
CA GLU A 203 -11.86 14.89 11.20
C GLU A 203 -10.73 15.17 12.20
N LYS A 204 -10.16 14.13 12.81
CA LYS A 204 -9.15 14.25 13.88
C LYS A 204 -7.77 13.72 13.48
N LEU A 205 -7.48 13.64 12.20
CA LEU A 205 -6.21 13.13 11.69
C LEU A 205 -4.97 13.82 12.26
N ASP A 206 -5.06 15.11 12.56
CA ASP A 206 -3.94 15.88 13.12
C ASP A 206 -3.56 15.45 14.54
N GLU A 207 -4.45 14.74 15.23
CA GLU A 207 -4.19 14.21 16.58
C GLU A 207 -3.39 12.90 16.58
N PHE A 208 -3.17 12.28 15.40
CA PHE A 208 -2.43 11.01 15.28
C PHE A 208 -0.91 11.12 15.33
N SER A 209 -0.37 12.31 15.14
CA SER A 209 1.07 12.55 15.22
C SER A 209 1.71 12.06 16.53
N PRO A 210 1.02 12.07 17.70
CA PRO A 210 1.56 11.54 18.94
C PRO A 210 1.60 10.01 19.03
N VAL A 211 0.80 9.28 18.25
CA VAL A 211 0.66 7.80 18.37
C VAL A 211 1.99 7.08 18.22
N PHE A 212 2.80 7.52 17.27
CA PHE A 212 4.13 6.97 17.06
C PHE A 212 5.16 7.41 18.10
N ALA A 213 4.87 8.45 18.86
CA ALA A 213 5.74 8.91 19.94
C ALA A 213 5.63 8.02 21.18
N ASP A 214 4.46 7.43 21.44
CA ASP A 214 4.20 6.58 22.60
C ASP A 214 4.61 5.12 22.39
N CYS A 215 4.91 4.73 21.15
CA CYS A 215 5.42 3.40 20.79
C CYS A 215 6.96 3.29 20.86
N ARG A 216 7.65 4.18 21.55
CA ARG A 216 9.12 4.20 21.69
C ARG A 216 9.63 3.35 22.82
#